data_50ecd9c16facfe78fcea3c9db0acfa67
#
_entry.id   50ecd9c16facfe78fcea3c9db0acfa67
#
_cell.length_a   1.000
_cell.length_b   1.000
_cell.length_c   1.000
_cell.angle_alpha   90.00
_cell.angle_beta   90.00
_cell.angle_gamma   90.00
#
_symmetry.space_group_name_H-M   'P 1'
#
loop_
_entity.id
_entity.type
_entity.pdbx_description
1 polymer ?
#
loop_
_entity_poly.entity_id
_entity_poly.type
_entity_poly.pdbx_seq_one_letter_code
_entity_poly.pdbx_strand_id
1 'polypeptide(L)'
;EGQYPEIAPVGGGFGGITYECASIFMAWELYEQYGDIRTLEKFYPGMQKYMDYMKDKGLPGTKVNPAIGPLGDWLAPEETDLLLLWNAFYYKEADLMSRIAGALGRTEEQHQYEALAAKVKKFWNETFVLPDSGKTCNADGTLCDTQCSYAIALSYGVAEDRKRIGEHLIRKTRAIGHTVGTGFFGTGILNQMLTEQGAVEDAWK
;
A
#
# COMPACT_ATOMS: atom_id res chain seq x y z
N GLU A 1 13.70 16.95 6.01
CA GLU A 1 14.58 15.76 5.97
C GLU A 1 13.74 14.49 6.00
N GLY A 2 14.21 13.41 5.36
CA GLY A 2 13.53 12.11 5.35
C GLY A 2 12.76 11.79 4.07
N GLN A 3 12.40 12.76 3.25
CA GLN A 3 11.76 12.53 1.97
C GLN A 3 12.72 11.88 0.96
N TYR A 4 12.23 10.87 0.24
CA TYR A 4 12.93 10.32 -0.92
C TYR A 4 12.46 10.98 -2.23
N PRO A 5 13.32 11.06 -3.25
CA PRO A 5 12.89 11.51 -4.57
C PRO A 5 12.02 10.41 -5.22
N GLU A 6 10.92 10.82 -5.85
CA GLU A 6 10.06 9.91 -6.63
C GLU A 6 10.73 9.42 -7.90
N ILE A 7 11.68 10.18 -8.43
CA ILE A 7 12.44 9.83 -9.63
C ILE A 7 13.93 9.86 -9.29
N ALA A 8 14.54 8.70 -9.17
CA ALA A 8 15.96 8.58 -8.95
C ALA A 8 16.73 8.73 -10.29
N PRO A 9 17.94 9.33 -10.28
CA PRO A 9 18.64 9.91 -9.12
C PRO A 9 18.41 11.41 -8.90
N VAL A 10 17.65 12.07 -9.73
CA VAL A 10 17.59 13.55 -9.77
C VAL A 10 16.38 14.17 -9.10
N GLY A 11 15.43 13.33 -8.63
CA GLY A 11 14.21 13.83 -7.99
C GLY A 11 13.27 14.55 -8.95
N GLY A 12 12.05 14.75 -8.51
CA GLY A 12 11.01 15.48 -9.21
C GLY A 12 10.03 16.05 -8.20
N GLY A 13 9.01 16.77 -8.63
CA GLY A 13 8.05 17.43 -7.76
C GLY A 13 6.68 16.75 -7.72
N PHE A 14 6.59 15.46 -8.06
CA PHE A 14 5.31 14.77 -8.20
C PHE A 14 4.95 13.88 -7.02
N GLY A 15 5.84 13.57 -6.17
CA GLY A 15 5.84 12.71 -5.01
C GLY A 15 4.57 12.12 -4.47
N GLY A 16 4.78 11.35 -3.48
CA GLY A 16 3.76 10.68 -2.71
C GLY A 16 4.26 9.34 -2.23
N ILE A 17 3.76 8.90 -1.10
CA ILE A 17 4.14 7.64 -0.48
C ILE A 17 4.12 6.46 -1.45
N THR A 18 3.21 6.46 -2.42
CA THR A 18 3.08 5.40 -3.43
C THR A 18 4.32 5.21 -4.31
N TYR A 19 5.14 6.23 -4.47
CA TYR A 19 6.38 6.18 -5.28
C TYR A 19 7.64 6.26 -4.42
N GLU A 20 7.61 7.05 -3.37
CA GLU A 20 8.74 7.22 -2.44
C GLU A 20 9.03 5.95 -1.63
N CYS A 21 8.03 5.06 -1.48
CA CYS A 21 8.14 3.76 -0.80
C CYS A 21 9.20 2.82 -1.39
N ALA A 22 9.64 3.07 -2.62
CA ALA A 22 10.55 2.19 -3.36
C ALA A 22 11.82 1.83 -2.57
N SER A 23 12.32 2.72 -1.71
CA SER A 23 13.49 2.47 -0.87
C SER A 23 13.30 1.31 0.11
N ILE A 24 12.10 1.17 0.69
CA ILE A 24 11.76 0.09 1.64
C ILE A 24 11.42 -1.19 0.87
N PHE A 25 10.54 -1.08 -0.13
CA PHE A 25 10.08 -2.23 -0.92
C PHE A 25 11.23 -2.91 -1.65
N MET A 26 12.04 -2.16 -2.41
CA MET A 26 13.14 -2.72 -3.18
C MET A 26 14.25 -3.33 -2.29
N ALA A 27 14.53 -2.71 -1.16
CA ALA A 27 15.53 -3.25 -0.25
C ALA A 27 15.08 -4.59 0.35
N TRP A 28 13.79 -4.71 0.70
CA TRP A 28 13.22 -5.97 1.19
C TRP A 28 13.22 -7.04 0.10
N GLU A 29 12.74 -6.72 -1.13
CA GLU A 29 12.74 -7.64 -2.27
C GLU A 29 14.15 -8.16 -2.60
N LEU A 30 15.16 -7.29 -2.59
CA LEU A 30 16.55 -7.70 -2.80
C LEU A 30 17.02 -8.68 -1.71
N TYR A 31 16.65 -8.44 -0.47
CA TYR A 31 16.98 -9.34 0.63
C TYR A 31 16.26 -10.70 0.49
N GLU A 32 14.97 -10.72 0.16
CA GLU A 32 14.22 -11.97 -0.06
C GLU A 32 14.78 -12.79 -1.23
N GLN A 33 15.17 -12.11 -2.32
CA GLN A 33 15.67 -12.78 -3.53
C GLN A 33 17.11 -13.31 -3.38
N TYR A 34 17.98 -12.57 -2.70
CA TYR A 34 19.41 -12.84 -2.71
C TYR A 34 20.00 -13.16 -1.32
N GLY A 35 19.25 -12.99 -0.24
CA GLY A 35 19.73 -13.16 1.13
C GLY A 35 20.77 -12.11 1.54
N ASP A 36 20.96 -11.05 0.78
CA ASP A 36 21.99 -10.04 1.03
C ASP A 36 21.51 -8.96 2.01
N ILE A 37 21.90 -9.13 3.25
CA ILE A 37 21.52 -8.23 4.33
C ILE A 37 22.19 -6.84 4.26
N ARG A 38 23.28 -6.69 3.50
CA ARG A 38 24.08 -5.46 3.44
C ARG A 38 23.26 -4.26 2.95
N THR A 39 22.33 -4.49 2.04
CA THR A 39 21.42 -3.44 1.55
C THR A 39 20.51 -2.94 2.67
N LEU A 40 19.97 -3.84 3.47
CA LEU A 40 19.14 -3.48 4.63
C LEU A 40 19.96 -2.68 5.66
N GLU A 41 21.13 -3.18 6.05
CA GLU A 41 22.03 -2.51 7.02
C GLU A 41 22.36 -1.07 6.58
N LYS A 42 22.73 -0.93 5.30
CA LYS A 42 23.18 0.36 4.73
C LYS A 42 22.07 1.42 4.71
N PHE A 43 20.86 1.03 4.32
CA PHE A 43 19.77 1.99 4.06
C PHE A 43 18.77 2.12 5.21
N TYR A 44 18.80 1.24 6.21
CA TYR A 44 17.88 1.25 7.34
C TYR A 44 17.73 2.62 8.04
N PRO A 45 18.81 3.38 8.34
CA PRO A 45 18.67 4.70 8.96
C PRO A 45 17.91 5.71 8.08
N GLY A 46 18.05 5.59 6.75
CA GLY A 46 17.28 6.40 5.79
C GLY A 46 15.80 6.03 5.78
N MET A 47 15.50 4.73 5.81
CA MET A 47 14.13 4.22 5.88
C MET A 47 13.42 4.68 7.16
N GLN A 48 14.10 4.66 8.31
CA GLN A 48 13.55 5.17 9.58
C GLN A 48 13.17 6.65 9.46
N LYS A 49 14.06 7.49 8.93
CA LYS A 49 13.77 8.92 8.70
C LYS A 49 12.58 9.15 7.77
N TYR A 50 12.43 8.27 6.77
CA TYR A 50 11.30 8.33 5.86
C TYR A 50 9.98 7.98 6.57
N MET A 51 9.96 6.93 7.39
CA MET A 51 8.78 6.58 8.18
C MET A 51 8.37 7.70 9.15
N ASP A 52 9.34 8.35 9.79
CA ASP A 52 9.10 9.53 10.63
C ASP A 52 8.55 10.70 9.81
N TYR A 53 9.12 10.95 8.63
CA TYR A 53 8.64 11.98 7.71
C TYR A 53 7.16 11.75 7.32
N MET A 54 6.77 10.51 6.98
CA MET A 54 5.38 10.19 6.65
C MET A 54 4.43 10.37 7.84
N LYS A 55 4.87 9.98 9.03
CA LYS A 55 4.14 10.23 10.28
C LYS A 55 3.93 11.73 10.52
N ASP A 56 4.96 12.55 10.33
CA ASP A 56 4.88 14.01 10.48
C ASP A 56 3.96 14.66 9.44
N LYS A 57 3.76 14.02 8.30
CA LYS A 57 2.78 14.42 7.28
C LYS A 57 1.33 14.04 7.62
N GLY A 58 1.12 13.29 8.67
CA GLY A 58 -0.22 12.97 9.20
C GLY A 58 -0.68 11.54 8.96
N LEU A 59 0.21 10.61 8.54
CA LEU A 59 -0.12 9.19 8.41
C LEU A 59 0.06 8.42 9.74
N PRO A 60 -0.84 7.49 10.07
CA PRO A 60 -2.11 7.23 9.38
C PRO A 60 -3.13 8.32 9.68
N GLY A 61 -3.91 8.72 8.67
CA GLY A 61 -4.89 9.76 8.86
C GLY A 61 -5.67 10.16 7.60
N THR A 62 -6.73 10.94 7.83
CA THR A 62 -7.55 11.54 6.77
C THR A 62 -7.26 13.04 6.57
N LYS A 63 -6.35 13.60 7.35
CA LYS A 63 -5.88 15.00 7.24
C LYS A 63 -4.39 15.00 6.96
N VAL A 64 -4.01 14.41 5.85
CA VAL A 64 -2.61 14.32 5.42
C VAL A 64 -2.21 15.62 4.74
N ASN A 65 -0.98 16.07 5.02
CA ASN A 65 -0.47 17.27 4.37
C ASN A 65 -0.31 17.02 2.86
N PRO A 66 -0.97 17.81 1.98
CA PRO A 66 -0.90 17.63 0.53
C PRO A 66 0.52 17.75 -0.05
N ALA A 67 1.50 18.21 0.73
CA ALA A 67 2.90 18.20 0.32
C ALA A 67 3.52 16.81 0.23
N ILE A 68 2.81 15.72 0.57
CA ILE A 68 3.26 14.36 0.27
C ILE A 68 3.06 13.97 -1.20
N GLY A 69 2.49 14.85 -2.00
CA GLY A 69 2.34 14.70 -3.45
C GLY A 69 0.96 14.23 -3.89
N PRO A 70 0.60 14.44 -5.17
CA PRO A 70 -0.73 14.19 -5.69
C PRO A 70 -0.91 12.78 -6.27
N LEU A 71 0.13 11.94 -6.30
CA LEU A 71 0.09 10.71 -7.07
C LEU A 71 -0.52 9.55 -6.28
N GLY A 72 -1.49 8.89 -6.91
CA GLY A 72 -2.08 7.64 -6.50
C GLY A 72 -1.78 6.52 -7.50
N ASP A 73 -2.79 5.79 -7.94
CA ASP A 73 -2.66 4.77 -8.99
C ASP A 73 -2.64 5.45 -10.38
N TRP A 74 -1.45 5.94 -10.75
CA TRP A 74 -1.27 6.80 -11.91
C TRP A 74 -1.74 6.13 -13.20
N LEU A 75 -2.43 6.92 -14.05
CA LEU A 75 -3.06 6.51 -15.29
C LEU A 75 -4.22 5.51 -15.12
N ALA A 76 -4.75 5.34 -13.92
CA ALA A 76 -5.94 4.51 -13.72
C ALA A 76 -7.16 5.11 -14.46
N PRO A 77 -7.88 4.31 -15.25
CA PRO A 77 -9.17 4.75 -15.83
C PRO A 77 -10.25 5.00 -14.76
N GLU A 78 -10.17 4.31 -13.61
CA GLU A 78 -11.00 4.53 -12.44
C GLU A 78 -10.18 5.14 -11.32
N GLU A 79 -10.55 6.33 -10.86
CA GLU A 79 -9.87 7.01 -9.77
C GLU A 79 -10.13 6.32 -8.43
N THR A 80 -9.06 6.04 -7.69
CA THR A 80 -9.11 5.50 -6.33
C THR A 80 -8.69 6.58 -5.33
N ASP A 81 -9.40 6.68 -4.21
CA ASP A 81 -9.11 7.66 -3.16
C ASP A 81 -7.65 7.62 -2.72
N LEU A 82 -6.99 8.78 -2.74
CA LEU A 82 -5.58 8.91 -2.38
C LEU A 82 -5.30 8.55 -0.92
N LEU A 83 -6.21 8.93 -0.01
CA LEU A 83 -6.03 8.65 1.42
C LEU A 83 -6.17 7.17 1.72
N LEU A 84 -7.08 6.48 1.01
CA LEU A 84 -7.19 5.02 1.07
C LEU A 84 -5.88 4.37 0.64
N LEU A 85 -5.32 4.78 -0.51
CA LEU A 85 -4.06 4.25 -1.03
C LEU A 85 -2.90 4.57 -0.09
N TRP A 86 -2.72 5.82 0.31
CA TRP A 86 -1.59 6.23 1.15
C TRP A 86 -1.55 5.52 2.50
N ASN A 87 -2.71 5.32 3.13
CA ASN A 87 -2.77 4.54 4.37
C ASN A 87 -2.49 3.05 4.15
N ALA A 88 -2.90 2.47 3.01
CA ALA A 88 -2.55 1.10 2.67
C ALA A 88 -1.05 0.92 2.41
N PHE A 89 -0.41 1.86 1.70
CA PHE A 89 1.04 1.88 1.52
C PHE A 89 1.78 2.04 2.84
N TYR A 90 1.36 2.98 3.69
CA TYR A 90 1.98 3.19 5.00
C TYR A 90 1.86 1.96 5.93
N TYR A 91 0.74 1.23 5.84
CA TYR A 91 0.63 -0.08 6.48
C TYR A 91 1.70 -1.06 5.97
N LYS A 92 1.81 -1.19 4.64
CA LYS A 92 2.77 -2.12 4.03
C LYS A 92 4.21 -1.75 4.37
N GLU A 93 4.54 -0.48 4.37
CA GLU A 93 5.86 0.00 4.80
C GLU A 93 6.16 -0.33 6.25
N ALA A 94 5.20 -0.12 7.16
CA ALA A 94 5.37 -0.49 8.57
C ALA A 94 5.55 -2.00 8.75
N ASP A 95 4.80 -2.84 8.01
CA ASP A 95 4.97 -4.30 7.99
C ASP A 95 6.37 -4.70 7.50
N LEU A 96 6.83 -4.09 6.41
CA LEU A 96 8.17 -4.35 5.87
C LEU A 96 9.27 -3.87 6.83
N MET A 97 9.11 -2.69 7.43
CA MET A 97 10.08 -2.17 8.40
C MET A 97 10.18 -3.07 9.65
N SER A 98 9.09 -3.70 10.09
CA SER A 98 9.15 -4.68 11.17
C SER A 98 9.97 -5.91 10.78
N ARG A 99 9.76 -6.43 9.56
CA ARG A 99 10.51 -7.57 9.03
C ARG A 99 12.00 -7.23 8.83
N ILE A 100 12.29 -6.04 8.29
CA ILE A 100 13.67 -5.55 8.12
C ILE A 100 14.37 -5.42 9.47
N ALA A 101 13.70 -4.82 10.47
CA ALA A 101 14.25 -4.70 11.82
C ALA A 101 14.53 -6.09 12.42
N GLY A 102 13.61 -7.06 12.25
CA GLY A 102 13.81 -8.44 12.67
C GLY A 102 15.01 -9.11 11.99
N ALA A 103 15.16 -8.97 10.66
CA ALA A 103 16.30 -9.49 9.90
C ALA A 103 17.64 -8.87 10.37
N LEU A 104 17.62 -7.61 10.79
CA LEU A 104 18.78 -6.90 11.34
C LEU A 104 19.02 -7.17 12.84
N GLY A 105 18.20 -8.01 13.50
CA GLY A 105 18.31 -8.30 14.94
C GLY A 105 17.90 -7.14 15.86
N ARG A 106 17.14 -6.19 15.36
CA ARG A 106 16.68 -4.99 16.07
C ARG A 106 15.31 -5.21 16.69
N THR A 107 15.26 -6.01 17.73
CA THR A 107 14.00 -6.51 18.33
C THR A 107 13.08 -5.40 18.82
N GLU A 108 13.62 -4.33 19.43
CA GLU A 108 12.80 -3.23 19.92
C GLU A 108 12.12 -2.48 18.78
N GLU A 109 12.89 -2.13 17.75
CA GLU A 109 12.34 -1.46 16.56
C GLU A 109 11.36 -2.36 15.80
N GLN A 110 11.63 -3.68 15.76
CA GLN A 110 10.68 -4.66 15.20
C GLN A 110 9.32 -4.54 15.88
N HIS A 111 9.26 -4.62 17.21
CA HIS A 111 8.02 -4.50 17.96
C HIS A 111 7.34 -3.14 17.77
N GLN A 112 8.11 -2.05 17.66
CA GLN A 112 7.57 -0.73 17.39
C GLN A 112 6.87 -0.66 16.02
N TYR A 113 7.48 -1.22 14.99
CA TYR A 113 6.87 -1.26 13.64
C TYR A 113 5.72 -2.25 13.54
N GLU A 114 5.74 -3.39 14.24
CA GLU A 114 4.60 -4.29 14.37
C GLU A 114 3.38 -3.57 14.99
N ALA A 115 3.61 -2.83 16.06
CA ALA A 115 2.57 -2.04 16.71
C ALA A 115 2.03 -0.93 15.79
N LEU A 116 2.92 -0.28 15.03
CA LEU A 116 2.53 0.73 14.04
C LEU A 116 1.67 0.08 12.93
N ALA A 117 2.12 -1.04 12.36
CA ALA A 117 1.37 -1.76 11.32
C ALA A 117 -0.03 -2.15 11.83
N ALA A 118 -0.13 -2.71 13.04
CA ALA A 118 -1.41 -3.06 13.64
C ALA A 118 -2.33 -1.85 13.81
N LYS A 119 -1.78 -0.71 14.25
CA LYS A 119 -2.52 0.56 14.38
C LYS A 119 -3.02 1.06 13.03
N VAL A 120 -2.17 1.04 11.99
CA VAL A 120 -2.55 1.49 10.64
C VAL A 120 -3.59 0.57 10.04
N LYS A 121 -3.44 -0.75 10.19
CA LYS A 121 -4.42 -1.74 9.73
C LYS A 121 -5.80 -1.51 10.34
N LYS A 122 -5.86 -1.34 11.66
CA LYS A 122 -7.10 -1.03 12.35
C LYS A 122 -7.73 0.26 11.81
N PHE A 123 -6.94 1.34 11.75
CA PHE A 123 -7.39 2.63 11.22
C PHE A 123 -7.94 2.51 9.80
N TRP A 124 -7.24 1.76 8.92
CA TRP A 124 -7.63 1.57 7.54
C TRP A 124 -9.00 0.88 7.44
N ASN A 125 -9.21 -0.22 8.17
CA ASN A 125 -10.47 -0.96 8.14
C ASN A 125 -11.64 -0.17 8.73
N GLU A 126 -11.41 0.60 9.80
CA GLU A 126 -12.45 1.45 10.42
C GLU A 126 -12.81 2.66 9.54
N THR A 127 -11.89 3.15 8.70
CA THR A 127 -12.06 4.38 7.90
C THR A 127 -12.49 4.10 6.47
N PHE A 128 -11.89 3.08 5.83
CA PHE A 128 -12.00 2.87 4.38
C PHE A 128 -12.79 1.60 4.01
N VAL A 129 -13.47 0.98 4.96
CA VAL A 129 -14.37 -0.15 4.71
C VAL A 129 -15.75 0.15 5.27
N LEU A 130 -16.76 0.11 4.40
CA LEU A 130 -18.15 0.28 4.81
C LEU A 130 -18.61 -0.93 5.64
N PRO A 131 -19.06 -0.75 6.90
CA PRO A 131 -19.35 -1.86 7.80
C PRO A 131 -20.45 -2.80 7.28
N ASP A 132 -21.49 -2.25 6.65
CA ASP A 132 -22.64 -3.03 6.17
C ASP A 132 -22.29 -3.87 4.93
N SER A 133 -21.67 -3.25 3.94
CA SER A 133 -21.37 -3.89 2.65
C SER A 133 -19.99 -4.54 2.57
N GLY A 134 -19.02 -4.11 3.39
CA GLY A 134 -17.61 -4.49 3.29
C GLY A 134 -16.93 -3.98 2.02
N LYS A 135 -17.55 -3.07 1.28
CA LYS A 135 -16.92 -2.38 0.17
C LYS A 135 -15.97 -1.30 0.67
N THR A 136 -14.98 -0.97 -0.14
CA THR A 136 -14.09 0.17 0.15
C THR A 136 -14.82 1.50 -0.04
N CYS A 137 -14.42 2.50 0.73
CA CYS A 137 -14.97 3.86 0.68
C CYS A 137 -13.87 4.91 0.77
N ASN A 138 -14.21 6.12 0.36
CA ASN A 138 -13.38 7.30 0.52
C ASN A 138 -13.31 7.72 2.00
N ALA A 139 -12.40 8.61 2.34
CA ALA A 139 -12.25 9.12 3.71
C ALA A 139 -13.50 9.83 4.26
N ASP A 140 -14.39 10.30 3.41
CA ASP A 140 -15.68 10.91 3.77
C ASP A 140 -16.84 9.90 3.89
N GLY A 141 -16.55 8.60 3.72
CA GLY A 141 -17.53 7.52 3.77
C GLY A 141 -18.31 7.28 2.47
N THR A 142 -18.05 8.03 1.41
CA THR A 142 -18.65 7.76 0.09
C THR A 142 -18.00 6.54 -0.56
N LEU A 143 -18.76 5.84 -1.41
CA LEU A 143 -18.31 4.59 -2.02
C LEU A 143 -17.07 4.78 -2.91
N CYS A 144 -16.04 3.95 -2.70
CA CYS A 144 -14.86 3.82 -3.56
C CYS A 144 -14.79 2.37 -4.10
N ASP A 145 -15.62 2.04 -5.09
CA ASP A 145 -15.78 0.68 -5.63
C ASP A 145 -14.87 0.47 -6.86
N THR A 146 -13.55 0.41 -6.65
CA THR A 146 -12.57 0.30 -7.73
C THR A 146 -11.77 -1.00 -7.66
N GLN A 147 -11.30 -1.51 -8.82
CA GLN A 147 -10.40 -2.67 -8.83
C GLN A 147 -9.13 -2.41 -7.99
N CYS A 148 -8.56 -1.21 -8.10
CA CYS A 148 -7.34 -0.84 -7.41
C CYS A 148 -7.52 -0.89 -5.89
N SER A 149 -8.61 -0.31 -5.34
CA SER A 149 -8.85 -0.30 -3.89
C SER A 149 -8.89 -1.70 -3.28
N TYR A 150 -9.54 -2.65 -3.97
CA TYR A 150 -9.60 -4.04 -3.53
C TYR A 150 -8.30 -4.80 -3.74
N ALA A 151 -7.65 -4.62 -4.90
CA ALA A 151 -6.40 -5.30 -5.22
C ALA A 151 -5.27 -4.90 -4.25
N ILE A 152 -5.12 -3.61 -3.96
CA ILE A 152 -4.14 -3.10 -2.98
C ILE A 152 -4.45 -3.63 -1.58
N ALA A 153 -5.73 -3.60 -1.16
CA ALA A 153 -6.12 -4.11 0.16
C ALA A 153 -5.77 -5.59 0.38
N LEU A 154 -5.90 -6.40 -0.67
CA LEU A 154 -5.53 -7.81 -0.67
C LEU A 154 -4.01 -8.01 -0.72
N SER A 155 -3.35 -7.40 -1.70
CA SER A 155 -1.92 -7.59 -1.96
C SER A 155 -1.06 -7.13 -0.77
N TYR A 156 -1.39 -6.01 -0.16
CA TYR A 156 -0.66 -5.52 1.00
C TYR A 156 -1.09 -6.17 2.31
N GLY A 157 -2.26 -6.81 2.35
CA GLY A 157 -2.75 -7.50 3.53
C GLY A 157 -3.36 -6.57 4.58
N VAL A 158 -3.71 -5.34 4.21
CA VAL A 158 -4.32 -4.37 5.11
C VAL A 158 -5.77 -4.70 5.44
N ALA A 159 -6.51 -5.35 4.53
CA ALA A 159 -7.88 -5.78 4.78
C ALA A 159 -7.95 -6.87 5.86
N GLU A 160 -8.86 -6.71 6.83
CA GLU A 160 -9.17 -7.75 7.83
C GLU A 160 -10.01 -8.87 7.24
N ASP A 161 -11.09 -8.54 6.55
CA ASP A 161 -11.94 -9.51 5.84
C ASP A 161 -11.48 -9.68 4.38
N ARG A 162 -10.35 -10.38 4.20
CA ARG A 162 -9.76 -10.66 2.88
C ARG A 162 -10.73 -11.38 1.93
N LYS A 163 -11.57 -12.27 2.46
CA LYS A 163 -12.54 -13.02 1.66
C LYS A 163 -13.57 -12.08 1.06
N ARG A 164 -14.16 -11.22 1.87
CA ARG A 164 -15.20 -10.27 1.44
C ARG A 164 -14.65 -9.25 0.44
N ILE A 165 -13.45 -8.74 0.68
CA ILE A 165 -12.74 -7.85 -0.26
C ILE A 165 -12.44 -8.57 -1.58
N GLY A 166 -12.03 -9.84 -1.54
CA GLY A 166 -11.81 -10.65 -2.75
C GLY A 166 -13.08 -10.87 -3.57
N GLU A 167 -14.21 -11.14 -2.92
CA GLU A 167 -15.50 -11.24 -3.57
C GLU A 167 -15.92 -9.91 -4.25
N HIS A 168 -15.57 -8.77 -3.64
CA HIS A 168 -15.80 -7.46 -4.26
C HIS A 168 -14.91 -7.24 -5.48
N LEU A 169 -13.61 -7.59 -5.40
CA LEU A 169 -12.71 -7.50 -6.55
C LEU A 169 -13.24 -8.30 -7.75
N ILE A 170 -13.63 -9.56 -7.52
CA ILE A 170 -14.18 -10.43 -8.57
C ILE A 170 -15.45 -9.83 -9.18
N ARG A 171 -16.40 -9.41 -8.32
CA ARG A 171 -17.65 -8.79 -8.80
C ARG A 171 -17.42 -7.51 -9.60
N LYS A 172 -16.50 -6.66 -9.13
CA LYS A 172 -16.13 -5.42 -9.83
C LYS A 172 -15.53 -5.72 -11.20
N THR A 173 -14.58 -6.65 -11.26
CA THR A 173 -13.93 -7.06 -12.53
C THR A 173 -14.95 -7.56 -13.54
N ARG A 174 -15.90 -8.41 -13.13
CA ARG A 174 -16.97 -8.91 -13.98
C ARG A 174 -17.94 -7.78 -14.41
N ALA A 175 -18.29 -6.88 -13.51
CA ALA A 175 -19.23 -5.79 -13.77
C ALA A 175 -18.72 -4.80 -14.83
N ILE A 176 -17.42 -4.60 -14.93
CA ILE A 176 -16.80 -3.74 -15.95
C ILE A 176 -16.34 -4.52 -17.19
N GLY A 177 -16.81 -5.77 -17.36
CA GLY A 177 -16.53 -6.58 -18.54
C GLY A 177 -15.08 -7.03 -18.66
N HIS A 178 -14.39 -7.26 -17.54
CA HIS A 178 -12.96 -7.66 -17.46
C HIS A 178 -11.99 -6.62 -18.06
N THR A 179 -12.40 -5.38 -18.18
CA THR A 179 -11.50 -4.29 -18.56
C THR A 179 -10.61 -3.91 -17.40
N VAL A 180 -9.41 -3.38 -17.69
CA VAL A 180 -8.48 -2.90 -16.68
C VAL A 180 -8.88 -1.49 -16.26
N GLY A 181 -9.37 -1.34 -15.03
CA GLY A 181 -9.70 -0.07 -14.39
C GLY A 181 -8.59 0.48 -13.50
N THR A 182 -7.43 -0.18 -13.47
CA THR A 182 -6.28 0.14 -12.62
C THR A 182 -5.20 0.89 -13.37
N GLY A 183 -4.37 1.62 -12.62
CA GLY A 183 -3.15 2.27 -13.11
C GLY A 183 -1.90 1.45 -12.81
N PHE A 184 -0.76 2.13 -12.56
CA PHE A 184 0.54 1.48 -12.43
C PHE A 184 0.61 0.46 -11.29
N PHE A 185 0.05 0.78 -10.13
CA PHE A 185 0.12 -0.12 -8.97
C PHE A 185 -0.91 -1.24 -9.05
N GLY A 186 -2.14 -0.88 -9.34
CA GLY A 186 -3.21 -1.85 -9.38
C GLY A 186 -3.04 -2.89 -10.47
N THR A 187 -2.57 -2.49 -11.67
CA THR A 187 -2.40 -3.40 -12.82
C THR A 187 -1.37 -4.49 -12.54
N GLY A 188 -0.26 -4.15 -11.87
CA GLY A 188 0.80 -5.11 -11.57
C GLY A 188 0.37 -6.25 -10.63
N ILE A 189 -0.66 -6.04 -9.83
CA ILE A 189 -1.13 -7.02 -8.82
C ILE A 189 -2.52 -7.59 -9.12
N LEU A 190 -3.27 -7.01 -10.07
CA LEU A 190 -4.68 -7.36 -10.31
C LEU A 190 -4.87 -8.85 -10.60
N ASN A 191 -4.15 -9.37 -11.59
CA ASN A 191 -4.28 -10.76 -12.00
C ASN A 191 -3.83 -11.74 -10.92
N GLN A 192 -2.79 -11.40 -10.17
CA GLN A 192 -2.35 -12.19 -9.03
C GLN A 192 -3.46 -12.25 -7.97
N MET A 193 -4.02 -11.12 -7.60
CA MET A 193 -5.07 -11.08 -6.57
C MET A 193 -6.34 -11.82 -7.01
N LEU A 194 -6.77 -11.69 -8.26
CA LEU A 194 -7.87 -12.50 -8.79
C LEU A 194 -7.59 -14.00 -8.71
N THR A 195 -6.38 -14.41 -9.08
CA THR A 195 -5.93 -15.80 -9.02
C THR A 195 -5.93 -16.34 -7.60
N GLU A 196 -5.38 -15.60 -6.63
CA GLU A 196 -5.36 -15.97 -5.21
C GLU A 196 -6.75 -16.10 -4.60
N GLN A 197 -7.73 -15.35 -5.13
CA GLN A 197 -9.14 -15.46 -4.73
C GLN A 197 -9.90 -16.58 -5.47
N GLY A 198 -9.20 -17.41 -6.25
CA GLY A 198 -9.79 -18.52 -7.00
C GLY A 198 -10.49 -18.14 -8.31
N ALA A 199 -10.35 -16.88 -8.74
CA ALA A 199 -10.98 -16.36 -9.97
C ALA A 199 -10.00 -16.35 -11.16
N VAL A 200 -9.34 -17.48 -11.39
CA VAL A 200 -8.30 -17.65 -12.45
C VAL A 200 -8.85 -17.30 -13.82
N GLU A 201 -10.07 -17.74 -14.16
CA GLU A 201 -10.69 -17.44 -15.46
C GLU A 201 -10.95 -15.93 -15.65
N ASP A 202 -11.26 -15.19 -14.57
CA ASP A 202 -11.45 -13.75 -14.62
C ASP A 202 -10.11 -13.00 -14.82
N ALA A 203 -9.01 -13.55 -14.32
CA ALA A 203 -7.67 -13.00 -14.50
C ALA A 203 -7.13 -13.16 -15.94
N TRP A 204 -7.67 -14.12 -16.74
CA TRP A 204 -7.22 -14.39 -18.09
C TRP A 204 -8.10 -13.75 -19.20
N LYS A 205 -9.18 -13.13 -18.84
CA LYS A 205 -10.08 -12.42 -19.78
C LYS A 205 -9.68 -10.98 -20.01
#